data_2075ffd88844b8588de9351ace70d6ab
#
_entry.id   2075ffd88844b8588de9351ace70d6ab
#
_cell.length_a   1.000
_cell.length_b   1.000
_cell.length_c   1.000
_cell.angle_alpha   90.00
_cell.angle_beta   90.00
_cell.angle_gamma   90.00
#
_symmetry.space_group_name_H-M   'P 1'
#
loop_
_entity.id
_entity.type
_entity.pdbx_description
1 polymer ?
#
loop_
_entity_poly.entity_id
_entity_poly.type
_entity_poly.pdbx_seq_one_letter_code
_entity_poly.pdbx_strand_id
1 'polypeptide(L)'
;MKMTFRILLLIGSFTGQYSMAQQMESLDSITIKSTRIDLPFKDNSRTISVISAEVIEQSPATNLAELLQQEAGIDIRRQGVNGMQSDLYIRGGSFDQTLLLIDGIKVEDPQTGHHTLNIALPLEVIKRIEIIKGPAARIFGQNAFTGAINIVTKSKDNLKNNVSFQLGSFNQQHSSATLGKSLGNTNLMGHASVNSSDGYRYNTDFNNQNYFLKSSFNTHTNPIDIIATFSERQFGGNQFYAIDAKEQYEETQSSLVGISTSWNRGRLKISPQLYWKRNQDLYLYIRSRPSVYRNLHISNKIGAQVNASYDSKLGVTGFGIDVAKVDMNSNRLGDRNRWTGNFFLEHRFSFLEDKLDVTPGVAINYFSKFDFNAFPGIDLGYTINKNFRAYANAGYTYRVPTYNDLYYVGSKDVGNENLVPEKAISEEVGLKYFGKKMTASIAFFNRDSDNLIDYTKENEDDKWQSNNLKSLNSNGIELQFASPFNIGQYTQNFNFGYTYLNEDLKAVRSNFSKYIINSLKHHFTANLRTQFTKNLSQNIVYKYAERATGESYGVVDAQLKLMISGLELSISGNNIFNATYVETGIVPMPKGNVLFGLRAFF
;
A
#
# COMPACT_ATOMS: atom_id res chain seq x y z
N MET A 1 -4.49 16.09 -37.02
CA MET A 1 -5.96 16.15 -37.16
C MET A 1 -6.51 16.45 -35.75
N LYS A 2 -6.93 17.69 -35.51
CA LYS A 2 -7.42 18.12 -34.18
C LYS A 2 -8.85 17.64 -34.01
N MET A 3 -9.06 16.67 -33.15
CA MET A 3 -10.39 16.16 -32.79
C MET A 3 -10.82 16.83 -31.46
N THR A 4 -11.66 17.84 -31.60
CA THR A 4 -12.31 18.53 -30.48
C THR A 4 -13.51 17.70 -30.01
N PHE A 5 -13.42 17.03 -28.85
CA PHE A 5 -14.55 16.37 -28.20
C PHE A 5 -15.36 17.41 -27.42
N ARG A 6 -16.58 17.71 -27.86
CA ARG A 6 -17.56 18.47 -27.10
C ARG A 6 -18.37 17.50 -26.25
N ILE A 7 -18.23 17.61 -24.92
CA ILE A 7 -19.06 16.88 -23.95
C ILE A 7 -20.42 17.54 -23.89
N LEU A 8 -21.46 16.81 -24.29
CA LEU A 8 -22.87 17.22 -24.13
C LEU A 8 -23.34 16.85 -22.71
N LEU A 9 -23.63 17.86 -21.92
CA LEU A 9 -24.37 17.71 -20.65
C LEU A 9 -25.88 17.63 -20.98
N LEU A 10 -26.48 16.46 -20.79
CA LEU A 10 -27.93 16.29 -20.84
C LEU A 10 -28.48 16.31 -19.40
N ILE A 11 -29.16 17.40 -19.03
CA ILE A 11 -29.97 17.52 -17.81
C ILE A 11 -31.40 17.06 -18.15
N GLY A 12 -31.77 15.90 -17.63
CA GLY A 12 -33.16 15.40 -17.72
C GLY A 12 -33.79 15.35 -16.35
N SER A 13 -34.89 16.10 -16.17
CA SER A 13 -35.71 16.09 -14.97
C SER A 13 -36.66 14.88 -14.96
N PHE A 14 -36.63 14.05 -13.91
CA PHE A 14 -37.64 13.03 -13.65
C PHE A 14 -38.04 12.98 -12.17
N THR A 15 -39.31 12.87 -11.93
CA THR A 15 -40.06 12.89 -10.67
C THR A 15 -39.95 11.58 -9.88
N GLY A 16 -39.96 11.70 -8.57
CA GLY A 16 -39.60 10.80 -7.50
C GLY A 16 -40.22 9.41 -7.41
N GLN A 17 -39.44 8.53 -6.84
CA GLN A 17 -39.85 7.40 -5.99
C GLN A 17 -38.84 7.21 -4.88
N TYR A 18 -39.28 7.00 -3.66
CA TYR A 18 -38.46 6.77 -2.48
C TYR A 18 -37.70 5.45 -2.63
N SER A 19 -36.37 5.50 -2.68
CA SER A 19 -35.48 4.35 -2.60
C SER A 19 -34.65 4.45 -1.35
N MET A 20 -34.56 3.37 -0.58
CA MET A 20 -33.74 3.28 0.61
C MET A 20 -32.30 3.59 0.25
N ALA A 21 -31.73 4.59 0.87
CA ALA A 21 -30.31 4.90 0.77
C ALA A 21 -29.51 3.70 1.28
N GLN A 22 -28.58 3.20 0.48
CA GLN A 22 -27.54 2.28 0.95
C GLN A 22 -26.77 3.01 2.06
N GLN A 23 -26.83 2.47 3.28
CA GLN A 23 -26.09 2.98 4.42
C GLN A 23 -24.60 2.82 4.11
N MET A 24 -23.90 3.93 3.86
CA MET A 24 -22.44 3.95 3.88
C MET A 24 -22.00 3.44 5.25
N GLU A 25 -21.12 2.43 5.28
CA GLU A 25 -20.46 2.03 6.52
C GLU A 25 -19.74 3.29 7.05
N SER A 26 -20.27 3.85 8.14
CA SER A 26 -19.72 5.06 8.75
C SER A 26 -18.27 4.75 9.14
N LEU A 27 -17.30 5.59 8.77
CA LEU A 27 -15.90 5.48 9.20
C LEU A 27 -15.78 5.32 10.72
N ASP A 28 -16.77 5.85 11.47
CA ASP A 28 -16.85 5.73 12.93
C ASP A 28 -17.00 4.29 13.42
N SER A 29 -17.54 3.37 12.60
CA SER A 29 -17.74 1.96 12.95
C SER A 29 -16.55 1.07 12.58
N ILE A 30 -15.56 1.59 11.84
CA ILE A 30 -14.40 0.81 11.41
C ILE A 30 -13.42 0.66 12.56
N THR A 31 -13.22 -0.59 13.00
CA THR A 31 -12.12 -0.94 13.91
C THR A 31 -10.86 -1.19 13.11
N ILE A 32 -9.80 -0.47 13.45
CA ILE A 32 -8.49 -0.63 12.84
C ILE A 32 -7.85 -1.91 13.38
N LYS A 33 -7.53 -2.84 12.48
CA LYS A 33 -6.93 -4.13 12.81
C LYS A 33 -5.42 -4.15 12.70
N SER A 34 -4.84 -3.08 12.19
CA SER A 34 -3.40 -2.93 12.05
C SER A 34 -2.69 -2.44 13.31
N THR A 35 -3.38 -2.35 14.44
CA THR A 35 -2.81 -2.01 15.76
C THR A 35 -2.86 -3.20 16.70
N ARG A 36 -2.02 -3.24 17.74
CA ARG A 36 -2.03 -4.32 18.75
C ARG A 36 -3.27 -4.25 19.63
N ILE A 37 -3.73 -3.04 19.88
CA ILE A 37 -4.99 -2.74 20.57
C ILE A 37 -6.01 -2.38 19.49
N ASP A 38 -7.09 -3.13 19.36
CA ASP A 38 -8.17 -2.84 18.41
C ASP A 38 -8.87 -1.54 18.83
N LEU A 39 -8.76 -0.50 18.01
CA LEU A 39 -9.36 0.80 18.26
C LEU A 39 -10.28 1.23 17.13
N PRO A 40 -11.43 1.86 17.44
CA PRO A 40 -12.21 2.56 16.45
C PRO A 40 -11.36 3.59 15.70
N PHE A 41 -11.64 3.81 14.43
CA PHE A 41 -10.88 4.74 13.58
C PHE A 41 -10.71 6.13 14.21
N LYS A 42 -11.79 6.68 14.79
CA LYS A 42 -11.79 8.01 15.41
C LYS A 42 -10.91 8.12 16.66
N ASP A 43 -10.70 7.01 17.38
CA ASP A 43 -9.99 6.99 18.66
C ASP A 43 -8.48 6.81 18.51
N ASN A 44 -7.99 6.66 17.28
CA ASN A 44 -6.58 6.54 16.99
C ASN A 44 -5.86 7.90 17.07
N SER A 45 -4.72 7.91 17.75
CA SER A 45 -3.88 9.10 17.99
C SER A 45 -2.73 9.20 16.97
N ARG A 46 -3.05 8.95 15.69
CA ARG A 46 -2.13 8.95 14.53
C ARG A 46 -2.86 9.36 13.26
N THR A 47 -2.12 9.74 12.22
CA THR A 47 -2.68 9.83 10.87
C THR A 47 -2.92 8.43 10.32
N ILE A 48 -4.20 8.08 10.12
CA ILE A 48 -4.62 6.85 9.49
C ILE A 48 -5.58 7.19 8.35
N SER A 49 -5.36 6.61 7.17
CA SER A 49 -6.31 6.64 6.05
C SER A 49 -6.91 5.24 5.88
N VAL A 50 -8.17 5.18 5.50
CA VAL A 50 -8.87 3.92 5.19
C VAL A 50 -9.50 4.01 3.82
N ILE A 51 -9.09 3.13 2.91
CA ILE A 51 -9.73 2.96 1.60
C ILE A 51 -10.71 1.79 1.74
N SER A 52 -12.00 2.07 1.72
CA SER A 52 -13.06 1.05 1.87
C SER A 52 -13.27 0.25 0.58
N ALA A 53 -13.94 -0.92 0.69
CA ALA A 53 -14.34 -1.72 -0.48
C ALA A 53 -15.15 -0.91 -1.50
N GLU A 54 -16.04 -0.03 -1.04
CA GLU A 54 -16.83 0.84 -1.91
C GLU A 54 -15.96 1.80 -2.72
N VAL A 55 -14.96 2.41 -2.07
CA VAL A 55 -13.98 3.28 -2.77
C VAL A 55 -13.20 2.48 -3.81
N ILE A 56 -12.74 1.27 -3.45
CA ILE A 56 -12.00 0.37 -4.35
C ILE A 56 -12.86 -0.01 -5.56
N GLU A 57 -14.09 -0.43 -5.34
CA GLU A 57 -15.01 -0.87 -6.39
C GLU A 57 -15.40 0.26 -7.35
N GLN A 58 -15.45 1.51 -6.88
CA GLN A 58 -15.78 2.68 -7.69
C GLN A 58 -14.56 3.38 -8.28
N SER A 59 -13.34 2.98 -7.93
CA SER A 59 -12.10 3.58 -8.44
C SER A 59 -11.84 3.18 -9.91
N PRO A 60 -11.30 4.08 -10.75
CA PRO A 60 -10.78 3.73 -12.07
C PRO A 60 -9.47 2.91 -12.01
N ALA A 61 -8.86 2.77 -10.84
CA ALA A 61 -7.63 2.01 -10.65
C ALA A 61 -7.81 0.53 -10.99
N THR A 62 -6.84 -0.05 -11.69
CA THR A 62 -6.84 -1.45 -12.12
C THR A 62 -5.96 -2.35 -11.25
N ASN A 63 -5.13 -1.75 -10.40
CA ASN A 63 -4.22 -2.45 -9.50
C ASN A 63 -3.97 -1.64 -8.22
N LEU A 64 -3.30 -2.28 -7.23
CA LEU A 64 -3.03 -1.68 -5.93
C LEU A 64 -2.17 -0.41 -6.02
N ALA A 65 -1.16 -0.38 -6.89
CA ALA A 65 -0.28 0.77 -7.04
C ALA A 65 -1.05 2.02 -7.50
N GLU A 66 -1.92 1.88 -8.50
CA GLU A 66 -2.79 2.95 -8.99
C GLU A 66 -3.79 3.43 -7.93
N LEU A 67 -4.32 2.50 -7.13
CA LEU A 67 -5.24 2.85 -6.06
C LEU A 67 -4.55 3.64 -4.94
N LEU A 68 -3.37 3.19 -4.51
CA LEU A 68 -2.61 3.86 -3.46
C LEU A 68 -2.13 5.26 -3.85
N GLN A 69 -1.85 5.51 -5.14
CA GLN A 69 -1.50 6.84 -5.64
C GLN A 69 -2.62 7.89 -5.48
N GLN A 70 -3.85 7.46 -5.21
CA GLN A 70 -4.99 8.36 -4.97
C GLN A 70 -5.01 8.91 -3.54
N GLU A 71 -4.08 8.46 -2.67
CA GLU A 71 -3.97 8.88 -1.27
C GLU A 71 -2.86 9.91 -1.08
N ALA A 72 -3.15 11.01 -0.39
CA ALA A 72 -2.17 12.05 -0.07
C ALA A 72 -1.00 11.46 0.72
N GLY A 73 0.22 11.94 0.46
CA GLY A 73 1.44 11.52 1.14
C GLY A 73 1.96 10.14 0.74
N ILE A 74 1.34 9.48 -0.26
CA ILE A 74 1.83 8.25 -0.87
C ILE A 74 2.37 8.58 -2.27
N ASP A 75 3.66 8.34 -2.47
CA ASP A 75 4.32 8.40 -3.77
C ASP A 75 4.52 6.97 -4.28
N ILE A 76 3.92 6.64 -5.40
CA ILE A 76 4.19 5.39 -6.10
C ILE A 76 4.97 5.73 -7.35
N ARG A 77 6.15 5.13 -7.51
CA ARG A 77 7.01 5.33 -8.66
C ARG A 77 6.99 4.08 -9.53
N ARG A 78 6.19 4.14 -10.56
CA ARG A 78 6.00 3.01 -11.49
C ARG A 78 7.01 3.08 -12.64
N GLN A 79 7.49 1.93 -13.04
CA GLN A 79 8.29 1.75 -14.26
C GLN A 79 7.45 1.18 -15.41
N GLY A 80 6.15 1.42 -15.39
CA GLY A 80 5.18 0.94 -16.38
C GLY A 80 3.79 0.79 -15.79
N VAL A 81 2.93 0.02 -16.45
CA VAL A 81 1.52 -0.16 -16.10
C VAL A 81 1.23 -1.57 -15.58
N ASN A 82 0.04 -1.76 -14.99
CA ASN A 82 -0.56 -3.05 -14.70
C ASN A 82 0.32 -4.05 -13.91
N GLY A 83 0.92 -3.55 -12.83
CA GLY A 83 1.67 -4.40 -11.90
C GLY A 83 3.09 -4.70 -12.33
N MET A 84 3.65 -3.99 -13.30
CA MET A 84 5.10 -3.88 -13.48
C MET A 84 5.72 -3.30 -12.22
N GLN A 85 7.04 -3.26 -12.12
CA GLN A 85 7.74 -2.76 -10.94
C GLN A 85 7.18 -1.39 -10.49
N SER A 86 6.91 -1.28 -9.20
CA SER A 86 6.36 -0.07 -8.59
C SER A 86 6.92 0.09 -7.17
N ASP A 87 7.54 1.21 -6.90
CA ASP A 87 8.14 1.53 -5.62
C ASP A 87 7.18 2.34 -4.76
N LEU A 88 7.05 1.98 -3.49
CA LEU A 88 6.12 2.57 -2.53
C LEU A 88 6.85 3.45 -1.52
N TYR A 89 6.48 4.71 -1.44
CA TYR A 89 7.02 5.67 -0.47
C TYR A 89 5.89 6.33 0.33
N ILE A 90 6.10 6.58 1.60
CA ILE A 90 5.18 7.34 2.47
C ILE A 90 5.91 8.56 3.03
N ARG A 91 5.40 9.77 2.75
CA ARG A 91 5.95 11.04 3.26
C ARG A 91 7.48 11.13 3.08
N GLY A 92 7.95 10.93 1.85
CA GLY A 92 9.36 10.76 1.55
C GLY A 92 9.89 9.39 2.02
N GLY A 93 11.16 9.30 2.34
CA GLY A 93 11.81 8.05 2.68
C GLY A 93 12.20 7.22 1.46
N SER A 94 12.48 5.94 1.65
CA SER A 94 12.80 4.99 0.59
C SER A 94 11.74 3.89 0.47
N PHE A 95 11.75 3.18 -0.65
CA PHE A 95 10.85 2.05 -0.91
C PHE A 95 11.04 0.86 0.05
N ASP A 96 12.18 0.77 0.71
CA ASP A 96 12.46 -0.24 1.74
C ASP A 96 11.94 0.17 3.15
N GLN A 97 11.43 1.40 3.31
CA GLN A 97 11.06 1.99 4.60
C GLN A 97 9.56 1.90 4.92
N THR A 98 8.79 1.29 4.05
CA THR A 98 7.34 1.10 4.22
C THR A 98 7.00 -0.37 4.39
N LEU A 99 6.33 -0.71 5.49
CA LEU A 99 5.88 -2.08 5.73
C LEU A 99 4.52 -2.34 5.10
N LEU A 100 4.41 -3.42 4.32
CA LEU A 100 3.15 -3.93 3.79
C LEU A 100 2.72 -5.19 4.55
N LEU A 101 1.41 -5.27 4.87
CA LEU A 101 0.80 -6.42 5.53
C LEU A 101 -0.45 -6.89 4.75
N ILE A 102 -0.74 -8.17 4.82
CA ILE A 102 -1.99 -8.78 4.35
C ILE A 102 -2.62 -9.52 5.52
N ASP A 103 -3.81 -9.10 5.95
CA ASP A 103 -4.49 -9.61 7.15
C ASP A 103 -3.56 -9.69 8.37
N GLY A 104 -2.65 -8.70 8.52
CA GLY A 104 -1.65 -8.62 9.58
C GLY A 104 -0.36 -9.43 9.35
N ILE A 105 -0.26 -10.22 8.28
CA ILE A 105 0.97 -10.93 7.89
C ILE A 105 1.92 -9.97 7.19
N LYS A 106 3.16 -9.85 7.67
CA LYS A 106 4.20 -9.02 7.05
C LYS A 106 4.69 -9.62 5.74
N VAL A 107 4.48 -8.90 4.62
CA VAL A 107 4.80 -9.38 3.27
C VAL A 107 6.00 -8.67 2.63
N GLU A 108 6.91 -8.14 3.45
CA GLU A 108 8.18 -7.58 3.00
C GLU A 108 9.01 -8.57 2.16
N ASP A 109 9.82 -8.06 1.23
CA ASP A 109 10.81 -8.85 0.50
C ASP A 109 12.20 -8.64 1.10
N PRO A 110 12.94 -9.71 1.46
CA PRO A 110 14.26 -9.59 2.04
C PRO A 110 15.35 -9.21 1.02
N GLN A 111 15.08 -9.39 -0.29
CA GLN A 111 15.99 -9.05 -1.37
C GLN A 111 16.06 -7.53 -1.55
N THR A 112 14.91 -6.89 -1.73
CA THR A 112 14.77 -5.45 -2.04
C THR A 112 13.32 -5.00 -1.85
N GLY A 113 13.10 -3.75 -1.48
CA GLY A 113 11.76 -3.15 -1.40
C GLY A 113 11.10 -2.89 -2.76
N HIS A 114 11.84 -2.98 -3.87
CA HIS A 114 11.27 -2.90 -5.23
C HIS A 114 10.16 -3.93 -5.49
N HIS A 115 10.18 -5.04 -4.76
CA HIS A 115 9.17 -6.10 -4.87
C HIS A 115 8.04 -6.01 -3.83
N THR A 116 8.00 -4.96 -3.02
CA THR A 116 6.99 -4.78 -1.95
C THR A 116 5.55 -4.85 -2.50
N LEU A 117 5.29 -4.27 -3.67
CA LEU A 117 3.98 -4.31 -4.34
C LEU A 117 3.77 -5.53 -5.26
N ASN A 118 4.73 -6.45 -5.34
CA ASN A 118 4.58 -7.72 -6.06
C ASN A 118 3.81 -8.73 -5.20
N ILE A 119 2.61 -8.37 -4.77
CA ILE A 119 1.75 -9.20 -3.96
C ILE A 119 0.65 -9.85 -4.80
N ALA A 120 0.25 -11.05 -4.37
CA ALA A 120 -0.79 -11.84 -5.01
C ALA A 120 -2.20 -11.44 -4.54
N LEU A 121 -2.55 -10.15 -4.63
CA LEU A 121 -3.86 -9.64 -4.21
C LEU A 121 -4.48 -8.73 -5.27
N PRO A 122 -5.46 -9.23 -6.04
CA PRO A 122 -6.31 -8.41 -6.89
C PRO A 122 -7.26 -7.53 -6.06
N LEU A 123 -7.67 -6.38 -6.61
CA LEU A 123 -8.53 -5.42 -5.91
C LEU A 123 -9.89 -6.02 -5.49
N GLU A 124 -10.39 -6.97 -6.24
CA GLU A 124 -11.69 -7.63 -6.02
C GLU A 124 -11.78 -8.36 -4.68
N VAL A 125 -10.66 -8.85 -4.15
CA VAL A 125 -10.61 -9.58 -2.89
C VAL A 125 -10.32 -8.70 -1.67
N ILE A 126 -10.09 -7.40 -1.88
CA ILE A 126 -9.77 -6.45 -0.81
C ILE A 126 -11.06 -5.89 -0.19
N LYS A 127 -11.19 -6.02 1.13
CA LYS A 127 -12.27 -5.43 1.93
C LYS A 127 -11.98 -3.96 2.25
N ARG A 128 -10.74 -3.65 2.63
CA ARG A 128 -10.25 -2.29 2.88
C ARG A 128 -8.74 -2.28 2.96
N ILE A 129 -8.18 -1.09 2.84
CA ILE A 129 -6.75 -0.84 3.06
C ILE A 129 -6.63 0.16 4.21
N GLU A 130 -5.85 -0.19 5.22
CA GLU A 130 -5.54 0.64 6.38
C GLU A 130 -4.12 1.18 6.22
N ILE A 131 -3.96 2.50 6.13
CA ILE A 131 -2.69 3.16 5.90
C ILE A 131 -2.32 3.96 7.14
N ILE A 132 -1.30 3.52 7.85
CA ILE A 132 -0.76 4.18 9.03
C ILE A 132 0.47 4.95 8.61
N LYS A 133 0.46 6.27 8.83
CA LYS A 133 1.59 7.15 8.50
C LYS A 133 2.34 7.55 9.76
N GLY A 134 3.65 7.76 9.63
CA GLY A 134 4.52 8.12 10.75
C GLY A 134 5.11 6.91 11.49
N PRO A 135 5.61 7.07 12.74
CA PRO A 135 6.40 6.06 13.43
C PRO A 135 5.58 4.84 13.83
N ALA A 136 5.59 3.81 12.99
CA ALA A 136 4.83 2.57 13.21
C ALA A 136 5.68 1.41 13.74
N ALA A 137 7.01 1.60 13.90
CA ALA A 137 7.92 0.53 14.34
C ALA A 137 7.61 0.02 15.75
N ARG A 138 7.09 0.86 16.66
CA ARG A 138 6.62 0.45 17.99
C ARG A 138 5.53 -0.63 17.92
N ILE A 139 4.73 -0.64 16.87
CA ILE A 139 3.61 -1.58 16.70
C ILE A 139 4.04 -2.78 15.85
N PHE A 140 4.80 -2.55 14.78
CA PHE A 140 5.09 -3.58 13.77
C PHE A 140 6.55 -4.05 13.77
N GLY A 141 7.43 -3.34 14.47
CA GLY A 141 8.88 -3.59 14.43
C GLY A 141 9.55 -2.96 13.22
N GLN A 142 10.61 -3.62 12.75
CA GLN A 142 11.43 -3.15 11.65
C GLN A 142 10.64 -2.88 10.36
N ASN A 143 11.20 -2.04 9.50
CA ASN A 143 10.70 -1.65 8.18
C ASN A 143 9.38 -0.84 8.21
N ALA A 144 8.71 -0.69 9.36
CA ALA A 144 7.64 0.29 9.54
C ALA A 144 8.23 1.68 9.89
N PHE A 145 9.17 2.13 9.05
CA PHE A 145 9.99 3.32 9.29
C PHE A 145 9.22 4.61 8.99
N THR A 146 8.60 4.69 7.82
CA THR A 146 7.76 5.83 7.40
C THR A 146 6.29 5.58 7.63
N GLY A 147 5.90 4.31 7.81
CA GLY A 147 4.53 3.89 8.01
C GLY A 147 4.32 2.41 7.69
N ALA A 148 3.06 2.01 7.75
CA ALA A 148 2.63 0.66 7.41
C ALA A 148 1.29 0.68 6.66
N ILE A 149 1.13 -0.26 5.73
CA ILE A 149 -0.12 -0.47 4.99
C ILE A 149 -0.61 -1.88 5.28
N ASN A 150 -1.81 -2.03 5.83
CA ASN A 150 -2.44 -3.32 6.04
C ASN A 150 -3.62 -3.51 5.09
N ILE A 151 -3.55 -4.54 4.25
CA ILE A 151 -4.61 -4.92 3.33
C ILE A 151 -5.46 -5.97 4.01
N VAL A 152 -6.71 -5.63 4.31
CA VAL A 152 -7.69 -6.54 4.91
C VAL A 152 -8.49 -7.18 3.79
N THR A 153 -8.47 -8.51 3.71
CA THR A 153 -9.15 -9.25 2.65
C THR A 153 -10.65 -9.45 2.95
N LYS A 154 -11.46 -9.60 1.90
CA LYS A 154 -12.90 -9.93 2.00
C LYS A 154 -13.08 -11.32 2.61
N SER A 155 -14.24 -11.51 3.24
CA SER A 155 -14.81 -12.81 3.57
C SER A 155 -16.08 -13.03 2.74
N LYS A 156 -16.69 -14.23 2.83
CA LYS A 156 -17.93 -14.56 2.11
C LYS A 156 -19.06 -13.55 2.38
N ASP A 157 -19.18 -13.03 3.61
CA ASP A 157 -20.26 -12.12 3.99
C ASP A 157 -20.21 -10.78 3.25
N ASN A 158 -19.06 -10.40 2.73
CA ASN A 158 -18.84 -9.18 1.95
C ASN A 158 -18.66 -9.45 0.45
N LEU A 159 -19.02 -10.64 -0.03
CA LEU A 159 -18.78 -11.07 -1.41
C LEU A 159 -20.07 -11.14 -2.22
N LYS A 160 -20.01 -10.58 -3.43
CA LYS A 160 -20.95 -10.86 -4.52
C LYS A 160 -20.23 -11.73 -5.54
N ASN A 161 -20.76 -12.92 -5.82
CA ASN A 161 -20.24 -13.78 -6.89
C ASN A 161 -20.28 -13.02 -8.21
N ASN A 162 -19.19 -13.06 -8.95
CA ASN A 162 -19.13 -12.36 -10.23
C ASN A 162 -18.09 -12.98 -11.17
N VAL A 163 -18.32 -12.75 -12.45
CA VAL A 163 -17.32 -12.90 -13.51
C VAL A 163 -17.19 -11.57 -14.22
N SER A 164 -15.98 -11.20 -14.62
CA SER A 164 -15.74 -9.97 -15.35
C SER A 164 -14.80 -10.16 -16.53
N PHE A 165 -15.01 -9.33 -17.54
CA PHE A 165 -14.19 -9.25 -18.72
C PHE A 165 -13.98 -7.78 -19.09
N GLN A 166 -12.75 -7.42 -19.44
CA GLN A 166 -12.41 -6.06 -19.88
C GLN A 166 -11.50 -6.11 -21.11
N LEU A 167 -11.73 -5.17 -22.02
CA LEU A 167 -10.92 -4.96 -23.21
C LEU A 167 -10.51 -3.50 -23.29
N GLY A 168 -9.32 -3.22 -23.78
CA GLY A 168 -8.87 -1.84 -23.84
C GLY A 168 -7.74 -1.55 -24.82
N SER A 169 -7.23 -0.35 -24.70
CA SER A 169 -6.07 0.13 -25.44
C SER A 169 -4.89 -0.82 -25.29
N PHE A 170 -4.01 -0.86 -26.28
CA PHE A 170 -2.81 -1.70 -26.30
C PHE A 170 -3.12 -3.22 -26.29
N ASN A 171 -4.25 -3.61 -26.88
CA ASN A 171 -4.77 -4.98 -26.86
C ASN A 171 -4.86 -5.55 -25.43
N GLN A 172 -5.16 -4.69 -24.44
CA GLN A 172 -5.30 -5.14 -23.06
C GLN A 172 -6.57 -5.98 -22.91
N GLN A 173 -6.41 -7.13 -22.27
CA GLN A 173 -7.48 -8.06 -21.95
C GLN A 173 -7.37 -8.47 -20.49
N HIS A 174 -8.47 -8.31 -19.74
CA HIS A 174 -8.56 -8.77 -18.36
C HIS A 174 -9.79 -9.65 -18.19
N SER A 175 -9.60 -10.81 -17.61
CA SER A 175 -10.67 -11.74 -17.25
C SER A 175 -10.54 -12.14 -15.80
N SER A 176 -11.64 -12.14 -15.05
CA SER A 176 -11.63 -12.60 -13.66
C SER A 176 -12.92 -13.29 -13.24
N ALA A 177 -12.81 -14.14 -12.22
CA ALA A 177 -13.93 -14.77 -11.54
C ALA A 177 -13.72 -14.73 -10.03
N THR A 178 -14.76 -14.30 -9.30
CA THR A 178 -14.77 -14.26 -7.84
C THR A 178 -16.00 -14.98 -7.34
N LEU A 179 -15.79 -16.07 -6.60
CA LEU A 179 -16.84 -16.96 -6.13
C LEU A 179 -16.74 -17.16 -4.63
N GLY A 180 -17.88 -17.25 -3.96
CA GLY A 180 -17.94 -17.57 -2.54
C GLY A 180 -19.20 -18.34 -2.17
N LYS A 181 -19.04 -19.24 -1.19
CA LYS A 181 -20.12 -20.09 -0.70
C LYS A 181 -20.00 -20.30 0.81
N SER A 182 -21.13 -20.28 1.50
CA SER A 182 -21.23 -20.72 2.90
C SER A 182 -21.70 -22.16 2.95
N LEU A 183 -21.01 -22.98 3.74
CA LEU A 183 -21.27 -24.41 3.96
C LEU A 183 -21.33 -24.65 5.48
N GLY A 184 -22.53 -24.47 6.07
CA GLY A 184 -22.66 -24.48 7.53
C GLY A 184 -21.83 -23.40 8.20
N ASN A 185 -20.92 -23.78 9.10
CA ASN A 185 -20.00 -22.88 9.81
C ASN A 185 -18.71 -22.54 9.03
N THR A 186 -18.65 -22.88 7.75
CA THR A 186 -17.49 -22.64 6.90
C THR A 186 -17.85 -21.69 5.76
N ASN A 187 -17.09 -20.62 5.62
CA ASN A 187 -17.15 -19.72 4.48
C ASN A 187 -15.95 -19.96 3.55
N LEU A 188 -16.22 -20.14 2.26
CA LEU A 188 -15.21 -20.29 1.22
C LEU A 188 -15.28 -19.12 0.26
N MET A 189 -14.13 -18.64 -0.18
CA MET A 189 -13.99 -17.61 -1.20
C MET A 189 -12.79 -17.93 -2.09
N GLY A 190 -13.00 -17.92 -3.40
CA GLY A 190 -11.96 -18.08 -4.41
C GLY A 190 -12.00 -16.94 -5.42
N HIS A 191 -10.83 -16.57 -5.93
CA HIS A 191 -10.69 -15.65 -7.06
C HIS A 191 -9.57 -16.12 -7.98
N ALA A 192 -9.79 -15.93 -9.28
CA ALA A 192 -8.78 -16.11 -10.31
C ALA A 192 -8.88 -14.99 -11.33
N SER A 193 -7.73 -14.47 -11.77
CA SER A 193 -7.68 -13.46 -12.82
C SER A 193 -6.46 -13.60 -13.71
N VAL A 194 -6.63 -13.19 -14.99
CA VAL A 194 -5.57 -13.05 -15.98
C VAL A 194 -5.71 -11.66 -16.60
N ASN A 195 -4.59 -10.94 -16.71
CA ASN A 195 -4.52 -9.61 -17.34
C ASN A 195 -3.30 -9.56 -18.24
N SER A 196 -3.49 -9.30 -19.52
CA SER A 196 -2.43 -9.25 -20.52
C SER A 196 -2.56 -8.04 -21.45
N SER A 197 -1.47 -7.63 -22.06
CA SER A 197 -1.41 -6.55 -23.06
C SER A 197 -0.17 -6.68 -23.93
N ASP A 198 -0.24 -6.18 -25.17
CA ASP A 198 0.91 -6.07 -26.07
C ASP A 198 1.87 -4.91 -25.69
N GLY A 199 1.45 -4.08 -24.71
CA GLY A 199 2.25 -2.94 -24.22
C GLY A 199 2.01 -1.65 -24.99
N TYR A 200 2.27 -0.50 -24.34
CA TYR A 200 2.07 0.84 -24.89
C TYR A 200 3.28 1.37 -25.67
N ARG A 201 4.40 0.64 -25.63
CA ARG A 201 5.63 0.88 -26.39
C ARG A 201 6.40 -0.44 -26.54
N TYR A 202 7.47 -0.42 -27.33
CA TYR A 202 8.31 -1.59 -27.55
C TYR A 202 8.76 -2.23 -26.23
N ASN A 203 8.65 -3.56 -26.13
CA ASN A 203 9.01 -4.38 -24.98
C ASN A 203 8.44 -3.85 -23.66
N THR A 204 7.11 -3.61 -23.63
CA THR A 204 6.32 -3.31 -22.43
C THR A 204 5.05 -4.15 -22.39
N ASP A 205 5.07 -5.28 -23.07
CA ASP A 205 4.07 -6.32 -22.98
C ASP A 205 4.05 -6.93 -21.57
N PHE A 206 2.89 -7.41 -21.15
CA PHE A 206 2.78 -8.10 -19.87
C PHE A 206 1.73 -9.21 -19.91
N ASN A 207 1.91 -10.20 -19.01
CA ASN A 207 0.95 -11.23 -18.68
C ASN A 207 0.98 -11.49 -17.16
N ASN A 208 -0.11 -11.17 -16.48
CA ASN A 208 -0.24 -11.27 -15.03
C ASN A 208 -1.35 -12.25 -14.67
N GLN A 209 -1.07 -13.20 -13.80
CA GLN A 209 -2.04 -14.17 -13.29
C GLN A 209 -2.10 -14.06 -11.77
N ASN A 210 -3.32 -14.09 -11.20
CA ASN A 210 -3.52 -14.06 -9.76
C ASN A 210 -4.55 -15.11 -9.35
N TYR A 211 -4.25 -15.79 -8.26
CA TYR A 211 -5.12 -16.78 -7.63
C TYR A 211 -5.20 -16.51 -6.13
N PHE A 212 -6.40 -16.53 -5.61
CA PHE A 212 -6.66 -16.28 -4.20
C PHE A 212 -7.69 -17.26 -3.67
N LEU A 213 -7.43 -17.82 -2.50
CA LEU A 213 -8.35 -18.68 -1.76
C LEU A 213 -8.38 -18.21 -0.30
N LYS A 214 -9.58 -18.02 0.25
CA LYS A 214 -9.80 -17.84 1.69
C LYS A 214 -10.86 -18.79 2.18
N SER A 215 -10.57 -19.44 3.29
CA SER A 215 -11.53 -20.29 4.00
C SER A 215 -11.60 -19.85 5.46
N SER A 216 -12.81 -19.64 5.97
CA SER A 216 -13.07 -19.28 7.36
C SER A 216 -13.93 -20.38 7.98
N PHE A 217 -13.40 -21.06 8.99
CA PHE A 217 -14.06 -22.12 9.75
C PHE A 217 -14.54 -21.59 11.10
N ASN A 218 -15.58 -22.21 11.67
CA ASN A 218 -16.11 -21.87 12.99
C ASN A 218 -16.47 -20.39 13.14
N THR A 219 -17.10 -19.81 12.12
CA THR A 219 -17.34 -18.37 11.99
C THR A 219 -18.12 -17.75 13.15
N HIS A 220 -18.79 -18.56 13.99
CA HIS A 220 -19.62 -18.08 15.10
C HIS A 220 -18.93 -18.02 16.46
N THR A 221 -17.85 -18.79 16.67
CA THR A 221 -17.20 -18.87 18.00
C THR A 221 -15.73 -18.42 17.98
N ASN A 222 -14.87 -19.27 17.40
CA ASN A 222 -13.44 -19.00 17.30
C ASN A 222 -13.04 -19.21 15.82
N PRO A 223 -13.17 -18.18 14.99
CA PRO A 223 -12.92 -18.33 13.56
C PRO A 223 -11.46 -18.75 13.31
N ILE A 224 -11.29 -19.71 12.44
CA ILE A 224 -9.98 -20.09 11.88
C ILE A 224 -10.01 -19.67 10.43
N ASP A 225 -9.16 -18.72 10.07
CA ASP A 225 -9.00 -18.24 8.71
C ASP A 225 -7.76 -18.88 8.09
N ILE A 226 -7.93 -19.43 6.89
CA ILE A 226 -6.84 -19.90 6.04
C ILE A 226 -6.87 -19.05 4.78
N ILE A 227 -5.72 -18.46 4.45
CA ILE A 227 -5.50 -17.71 3.21
C ILE A 227 -4.41 -18.40 2.39
N ALA A 228 -4.63 -18.55 1.08
CA ALA A 228 -3.62 -18.98 0.14
C ALA A 228 -3.68 -18.08 -1.11
N THR A 229 -2.53 -17.58 -1.53
CA THR A 229 -2.42 -16.71 -2.70
C THR A 229 -1.25 -17.13 -3.58
N PHE A 230 -1.41 -16.96 -4.88
CA PHE A 230 -0.34 -17.08 -5.85
C PHE A 230 -0.49 -16.01 -6.93
N SER A 231 0.61 -15.36 -7.30
CA SER A 231 0.65 -14.54 -8.51
C SER A 231 1.91 -14.81 -9.31
N GLU A 232 1.76 -14.69 -10.61
CA GLU A 232 2.85 -14.67 -11.58
C GLU A 232 2.70 -13.44 -12.45
N ARG A 233 3.80 -12.73 -12.66
CA ARG A 233 3.87 -11.56 -13.51
C ARG A 233 5.04 -11.70 -14.45
N GLN A 234 4.80 -11.49 -15.73
CA GLN A 234 5.77 -11.56 -16.80
C GLN A 234 5.67 -10.28 -17.62
N PHE A 235 6.76 -9.54 -17.76
CA PHE A 235 6.70 -8.26 -18.47
C PHE A 235 8.04 -7.86 -19.10
N GLY A 236 7.93 -7.13 -20.23
CA GLY A 236 9.06 -6.46 -20.85
C GLY A 236 9.42 -5.19 -20.06
N GLY A 237 10.72 -5.01 -19.78
CA GLY A 237 11.28 -3.94 -18.96
C GLY A 237 12.07 -2.92 -19.77
N ASN A 238 11.49 -2.34 -20.84
CA ASN A 238 12.19 -1.38 -21.68
C ASN A 238 12.70 -0.18 -20.88
N GLN A 239 14.01 -0.03 -20.78
CA GLN A 239 14.72 1.06 -20.09
C GLN A 239 14.51 1.11 -18.57
N PHE A 240 14.21 -0.02 -17.90
CA PHE A 240 13.99 -0.01 -16.45
C PHE A 240 15.22 0.43 -15.66
N TYR A 241 16.39 -0.15 -15.97
CA TYR A 241 17.61 0.07 -15.20
C TYR A 241 18.72 0.81 -15.96
N ALA A 242 18.57 1.03 -17.28
CA ALA A 242 19.53 1.79 -18.08
C ALA A 242 18.87 2.31 -19.36
N ILE A 243 19.32 3.50 -19.81
CA ILE A 243 18.79 4.19 -21.00
C ILE A 243 18.87 3.32 -22.26
N ASP A 244 19.94 2.59 -22.43
CA ASP A 244 20.19 1.79 -23.63
C ASP A 244 19.61 0.37 -23.54
N ALA A 245 19.10 -0.03 -22.39
CA ALA A 245 18.59 -1.37 -22.13
C ALA A 245 17.12 -1.51 -22.52
N LYS A 246 16.84 -1.78 -23.79
CA LYS A 246 15.47 -1.88 -24.32
C LYS A 246 14.89 -3.30 -24.30
N GLU A 247 15.73 -4.33 -24.14
CA GLU A 247 15.36 -5.74 -24.23
C GLU A 247 15.24 -6.43 -22.86
N GLN A 248 15.16 -5.65 -21.78
CA GLN A 248 15.02 -6.20 -20.43
C GLN A 248 13.70 -6.94 -20.27
N TYR A 249 13.71 -7.98 -19.44
CA TYR A 249 12.54 -8.78 -19.11
C TYR A 249 12.60 -9.21 -17.66
N GLU A 250 11.45 -9.22 -17.03
CA GLU A 250 11.30 -9.66 -15.65
C GLU A 250 10.11 -10.61 -15.49
N GLU A 251 10.32 -11.64 -14.66
CA GLU A 251 9.27 -12.56 -14.24
C GLU A 251 9.32 -12.67 -12.73
N THR A 252 8.19 -12.38 -12.08
CA THR A 252 8.08 -12.47 -10.63
C THR A 252 6.96 -13.41 -10.23
N GLN A 253 7.23 -14.24 -9.21
CA GLN A 253 6.23 -15.10 -8.59
C GLN A 253 6.14 -14.80 -7.11
N SER A 254 4.93 -14.69 -6.58
CA SER A 254 4.69 -14.49 -5.16
C SER A 254 3.64 -15.47 -4.66
N SER A 255 3.92 -16.14 -3.54
CA SER A 255 2.99 -17.04 -2.85
C SER A 255 2.89 -16.65 -1.39
N LEU A 256 1.70 -16.75 -0.81
CA LEU A 256 1.46 -16.58 0.61
C LEU A 256 0.46 -17.64 1.07
N VAL A 257 0.80 -18.36 2.15
CA VAL A 257 -0.13 -19.20 2.88
C VAL A 257 -0.11 -18.77 4.33
N GLY A 258 -1.29 -18.53 4.90
CA GLY A 258 -1.44 -18.09 6.29
C GLY A 258 -2.59 -18.81 6.98
N ILE A 259 -2.42 -19.08 8.27
CA ILE A 259 -3.46 -19.59 9.16
C ILE A 259 -3.53 -18.67 10.35
N SER A 260 -4.71 -18.15 10.66
CA SER A 260 -4.94 -17.28 11.80
C SER A 260 -6.22 -17.66 12.54
N THR A 261 -6.25 -17.36 13.83
CA THR A 261 -7.46 -17.47 14.64
C THR A 261 -7.49 -16.37 15.69
N SER A 262 -8.62 -16.19 16.36
CA SER A 262 -8.78 -15.24 17.45
C SER A 262 -9.65 -15.84 18.55
N TRP A 263 -9.15 -15.86 19.77
CA TRP A 263 -9.84 -16.36 20.95
C TRP A 263 -10.14 -15.22 21.91
N ASN A 264 -11.40 -15.06 22.25
CA ASN A 264 -11.85 -14.10 23.25
C ASN A 264 -12.25 -14.84 24.54
N ARG A 265 -11.56 -14.57 25.64
CA ARG A 265 -11.87 -15.11 26.98
C ARG A 265 -12.03 -13.97 27.98
N GLY A 266 -13.27 -13.50 28.11
CA GLY A 266 -13.57 -12.36 28.98
C GLY A 266 -12.84 -11.10 28.54
N ARG A 267 -11.85 -10.66 29.34
CA ARG A 267 -11.03 -9.45 29.08
C ARG A 267 -9.79 -9.71 28.24
N LEU A 268 -9.49 -10.96 27.90
CA LEU A 268 -8.31 -11.36 27.17
C LEU A 268 -8.70 -11.78 25.75
N LYS A 269 -8.07 -11.16 24.76
CA LYS A 269 -8.10 -11.57 23.36
C LYS A 269 -6.71 -12.06 22.96
N ILE A 270 -6.63 -13.23 22.31
CA ILE A 270 -5.38 -13.81 21.80
C ILE A 270 -5.57 -14.15 20.32
N SER A 271 -4.64 -13.73 19.48
CA SER A 271 -4.70 -13.92 18.02
C SER A 271 -3.38 -14.51 17.50
N PRO A 272 -3.24 -15.84 17.52
CA PRO A 272 -2.09 -16.51 16.91
C PRO A 272 -2.23 -16.57 15.37
N GLN A 273 -1.07 -16.56 14.69
CA GLN A 273 -0.97 -16.64 13.25
C GLN A 273 0.31 -17.38 12.87
N LEU A 274 0.22 -18.25 11.86
CA LEU A 274 1.35 -18.92 11.19
C LEU A 274 1.31 -18.58 9.71
N TYR A 275 2.47 -18.42 9.09
CA TYR A 275 2.52 -18.11 7.67
C TYR A 275 3.79 -18.62 6.99
N TRP A 276 3.65 -18.85 5.69
CA TRP A 276 4.75 -19.05 4.76
C TRP A 276 4.57 -18.12 3.57
N LYS A 277 5.64 -17.45 3.18
CA LYS A 277 5.71 -16.59 2.00
C LYS A 277 6.89 -17.01 1.14
N ARG A 278 6.70 -17.05 -0.19
CA ARG A 278 7.74 -17.27 -1.17
C ARG A 278 7.68 -16.16 -2.22
N ASN A 279 8.85 -15.61 -2.56
CA ASN A 279 9.03 -14.77 -3.72
C ASN A 279 10.09 -15.39 -4.62
N GLN A 280 9.89 -15.24 -5.93
CA GLN A 280 10.88 -15.54 -6.96
C GLN A 280 10.94 -14.34 -7.89
N ASP A 281 12.15 -13.94 -8.25
CA ASP A 281 12.45 -12.86 -9.18
C ASP A 281 13.45 -13.36 -10.19
N LEU A 282 13.04 -13.36 -11.47
CA LEU A 282 13.90 -13.66 -12.62
C LEU A 282 14.03 -12.41 -13.47
N TYR A 283 15.23 -11.87 -13.55
CA TYR A 283 15.56 -10.75 -14.42
C TYR A 283 16.49 -11.20 -15.55
N LEU A 284 16.18 -10.75 -16.78
CA LEU A 284 17.00 -10.94 -17.98
C LEU A 284 17.36 -9.57 -18.57
N TYR A 285 18.66 -9.35 -18.81
CA TYR A 285 19.11 -8.11 -19.47
C TYR A 285 18.73 -8.05 -20.94
N ILE A 286 18.79 -9.21 -21.65
CA ILE A 286 18.32 -9.38 -23.03
C ILE A 286 17.37 -10.55 -23.08
N ARG A 287 16.07 -10.29 -23.23
CA ARG A 287 14.98 -11.30 -23.24
C ARG A 287 15.26 -12.44 -24.24
N SER A 288 15.70 -12.11 -25.45
CA SER A 288 15.99 -13.06 -26.53
C SER A 288 17.27 -13.88 -26.31
N ARG A 289 18.16 -13.44 -25.40
CA ARG A 289 19.45 -14.07 -25.10
C ARG A 289 19.71 -14.14 -23.61
N PRO A 290 19.02 -15.04 -22.85
CA PRO A 290 19.11 -15.14 -21.40
C PRO A 290 20.53 -15.42 -20.86
N SER A 291 21.40 -16.04 -21.70
CA SER A 291 22.78 -16.36 -21.31
C SER A 291 23.71 -15.14 -21.16
N VAL A 292 23.31 -13.96 -21.72
CA VAL A 292 24.12 -12.73 -21.63
C VAL A 292 24.19 -12.24 -20.20
N TYR A 293 23.01 -12.13 -19.53
CA TYR A 293 22.94 -11.79 -18.13
C TYR A 293 21.57 -12.18 -17.55
N ARG A 294 21.62 -12.93 -16.45
CA ARG A 294 20.46 -13.42 -15.75
C ARG A 294 20.65 -13.31 -14.23
N ASN A 295 19.67 -12.75 -13.56
CA ASN A 295 19.53 -12.86 -12.11
C ASN A 295 18.34 -13.77 -11.79
N LEU A 296 18.52 -14.62 -10.79
CA LEU A 296 17.43 -15.41 -10.22
C LEU A 296 17.56 -15.38 -8.70
N HIS A 297 16.55 -14.87 -8.05
CA HIS A 297 16.45 -14.76 -6.60
C HIS A 297 15.21 -15.50 -6.13
N ILE A 298 15.36 -16.36 -5.15
CA ILE A 298 14.26 -17.12 -4.54
C ILE A 298 14.35 -16.93 -3.04
N SER A 299 13.32 -16.33 -2.44
CA SER A 299 13.24 -16.16 -1.00
C SER A 299 12.06 -16.95 -0.42
N ASN A 300 12.27 -17.55 0.75
CA ASN A 300 11.22 -18.18 1.55
C ASN A 300 11.25 -17.57 2.96
N LYS A 301 10.08 -17.24 3.48
CA LYS A 301 9.90 -16.75 4.85
C LYS A 301 8.84 -17.59 5.54
N ILE A 302 9.21 -18.19 6.67
CA ILE A 302 8.28 -18.89 7.56
C ILE A 302 8.23 -18.10 8.85
N GLY A 303 7.03 -17.79 9.33
CA GLY A 303 6.87 -17.03 10.56
C GLY A 303 5.68 -17.46 11.40
N ALA A 304 5.80 -17.18 12.68
CA ALA A 304 4.76 -17.37 13.69
C ALA A 304 4.64 -16.10 14.51
N GLN A 305 3.41 -15.63 14.72
CA GLN A 305 3.14 -14.50 15.61
C GLN A 305 1.96 -14.78 16.53
N VAL A 306 2.02 -14.20 17.71
CA VAL A 306 0.92 -14.18 18.67
C VAL A 306 0.74 -12.74 19.12
N ASN A 307 -0.45 -12.20 18.90
CA ASN A 307 -0.88 -10.91 19.41
C ASN A 307 -1.91 -11.13 20.50
N ALA A 308 -1.84 -10.35 21.55
CA ALA A 308 -2.84 -10.39 22.62
C ALA A 308 -3.16 -8.98 23.12
N SER A 309 -4.41 -8.79 23.55
CA SER A 309 -4.85 -7.58 24.26
C SER A 309 -5.62 -7.97 25.51
N TYR A 310 -5.42 -7.18 26.57
CA TYR A 310 -6.06 -7.39 27.87
C TYR A 310 -6.69 -6.10 28.36
N ASP A 311 -8.02 -6.14 28.57
CA ASP A 311 -8.78 -5.04 29.14
C ASP A 311 -8.69 -5.07 30.67
N SER A 312 -8.27 -3.96 31.25
CA SER A 312 -8.18 -3.78 32.70
C SER A 312 -8.90 -2.51 33.17
N LYS A 313 -8.98 -2.29 34.46
CA LYS A 313 -9.49 -1.03 35.02
C LYS A 313 -8.56 0.16 34.74
N LEU A 314 -7.29 -0.09 34.41
CA LEU A 314 -6.29 0.94 34.10
C LEU A 314 -6.23 1.27 32.62
N GLY A 315 -6.95 0.52 31.79
CA GLY A 315 -6.93 0.66 30.33
C GLY A 315 -6.63 -0.66 29.64
N VAL A 316 -6.19 -0.60 28.38
CA VAL A 316 -5.95 -1.76 27.51
C VAL A 316 -4.46 -1.98 27.33
N THR A 317 -3.98 -3.20 27.65
CA THR A 317 -2.61 -3.63 27.37
C THR A 317 -2.57 -4.46 26.10
N GLY A 318 -1.76 -4.08 25.12
CA GLY A 318 -1.45 -4.86 23.93
C GLY A 318 -0.04 -5.45 24.04
N PHE A 319 0.14 -6.72 23.71
CA PHE A 319 1.45 -7.35 23.66
C PHE A 319 1.50 -8.39 22.52
N GLY A 320 2.70 -8.72 22.08
CA GLY A 320 2.86 -9.70 21.02
C GLY A 320 4.29 -10.15 20.83
N ILE A 321 4.41 -11.33 20.23
CA ILE A 321 5.67 -11.93 19.82
C ILE A 321 5.53 -12.34 18.35
N ASP A 322 6.58 -12.10 17.56
CA ASP A 322 6.68 -12.49 16.16
C ASP A 322 8.09 -13.05 15.93
N VAL A 323 8.18 -14.27 15.40
CA VAL A 323 9.44 -14.92 15.05
C VAL A 323 9.36 -15.39 13.61
N ALA A 324 10.40 -15.11 12.83
CA ALA A 324 10.46 -15.58 11.45
C ALA A 324 11.87 -15.99 11.05
N LYS A 325 11.94 -16.96 10.15
CA LYS A 325 13.15 -17.35 9.42
C LYS A 325 12.99 -17.01 7.95
N VAL A 326 14.01 -16.39 7.39
CA VAL A 326 14.13 -16.09 5.97
C VAL A 326 15.28 -16.88 5.40
N ASP A 327 15.05 -17.62 4.32
CA ASP A 327 16.06 -18.29 3.52
C ASP A 327 16.03 -17.73 2.10
N MET A 328 17.21 -17.45 1.51
CA MET A 328 17.36 -16.96 0.14
C MET A 328 18.39 -17.78 -0.61
N ASN A 329 18.03 -18.16 -1.84
CA ASN A 329 18.93 -18.76 -2.83
C ASN A 329 19.02 -17.81 -4.03
N SER A 330 20.22 -17.46 -4.41
CA SER A 330 20.44 -16.49 -5.48
C SER A 330 21.76 -16.73 -6.19
N ASN A 331 21.74 -16.62 -7.52
CA ASN A 331 22.96 -16.71 -8.32
C ASN A 331 23.85 -15.44 -8.23
N ARG A 332 23.36 -14.34 -7.58
CA ARG A 332 24.10 -13.09 -7.41
C ARG A 332 24.32 -12.69 -5.95
N LEU A 333 23.44 -13.12 -5.05
CA LEU A 333 23.54 -12.83 -3.63
C LEU A 333 24.08 -14.02 -2.83
N GLY A 334 24.19 -15.20 -3.46
CA GLY A 334 24.52 -16.46 -2.80
C GLY A 334 23.38 -17.00 -1.94
N ASP A 335 23.69 -18.03 -1.14
CA ASP A 335 22.76 -18.61 -0.18
C ASP A 335 22.83 -17.83 1.12
N ARG A 336 21.70 -17.29 1.56
CA ARG A 336 21.61 -16.44 2.75
C ARG A 336 20.47 -16.90 3.64
N ASN A 337 20.62 -16.71 4.95
CA ASN A 337 19.54 -16.90 5.89
C ASN A 337 19.56 -15.81 6.96
N ARG A 338 18.38 -15.58 7.58
CA ARG A 338 18.21 -14.58 8.63
C ARG A 338 17.09 -15.02 9.58
N TRP A 339 17.37 -14.96 10.87
CA TRP A 339 16.35 -15.06 11.90
C TRP A 339 15.94 -13.67 12.36
N THR A 340 14.65 -13.49 12.60
CA THR A 340 14.09 -12.26 13.16
C THR A 340 13.17 -12.61 14.31
N GLY A 341 13.25 -11.83 15.39
CA GLY A 341 12.36 -11.93 16.53
C GLY A 341 11.87 -10.54 16.92
N ASN A 342 10.61 -10.40 17.26
CA ASN A 342 10.04 -9.13 17.70
C ASN A 342 9.17 -9.37 18.93
N PHE A 343 9.37 -8.58 19.97
CA PHE A 343 8.50 -8.48 21.13
C PHE A 343 7.89 -7.08 21.18
N PHE A 344 6.60 -6.98 21.46
CA PHE A 344 5.86 -5.73 21.52
C PHE A 344 5.10 -5.63 22.83
N LEU A 345 5.15 -4.47 23.45
CA LEU A 345 4.35 -4.12 24.62
C LEU A 345 3.89 -2.68 24.51
N GLU A 346 2.59 -2.46 24.67
CA GLU A 346 2.01 -1.12 24.80
C GLU A 346 0.85 -1.14 25.79
N HIS A 347 0.58 -0.02 26.44
CA HIS A 347 -0.57 0.14 27.29
C HIS A 347 -1.26 1.47 27.01
N ARG A 348 -2.57 1.43 26.77
CA ARG A 348 -3.39 2.62 26.61
C ARG A 348 -4.06 2.95 27.91
N PHE A 349 -3.61 4.02 28.54
CA PHE A 349 -4.25 4.63 29.70
C PHE A 349 -5.35 5.58 29.23
N SER A 350 -6.49 5.59 29.93
CA SER A 350 -7.58 6.54 29.74
C SER A 350 -7.73 7.42 30.98
N PHE A 351 -7.82 8.73 30.77
CA PHE A 351 -7.97 9.74 31.81
C PHE A 351 -9.10 10.73 31.46
N LEU A 352 -9.54 11.52 32.42
CA LEU A 352 -10.52 12.60 32.23
C LEU A 352 -11.82 12.11 31.58
N GLU A 353 -12.38 11.01 32.08
CA GLU A 353 -13.60 10.40 31.52
C GLU A 353 -13.43 10.04 30.03
N ASP A 354 -12.33 9.32 29.72
CA ASP A 354 -11.94 8.88 28.37
C ASP A 354 -11.64 10.00 27.35
N LYS A 355 -11.51 11.26 27.82
CA LYS A 355 -11.13 12.37 26.92
C LYS A 355 -9.65 12.40 26.59
N LEU A 356 -8.77 11.97 27.51
CA LEU A 356 -7.32 11.92 27.32
C LEU A 356 -6.86 10.46 27.32
N ASP A 357 -6.23 10.05 26.24
CA ASP A 357 -5.52 8.77 26.19
C ASP A 357 -4.01 8.97 26.03
N VAL A 358 -3.26 8.12 26.73
CA VAL A 358 -1.79 8.08 26.68
C VAL A 358 -1.38 6.64 26.44
N THR A 359 -0.70 6.38 25.33
CA THR A 359 -0.30 5.03 24.93
C THR A 359 1.23 4.94 24.77
N PRO A 360 1.99 4.77 25.87
CA PRO A 360 3.39 4.39 25.78
C PRO A 360 3.53 2.95 25.28
N GLY A 361 4.63 2.66 24.63
CA GLY A 361 4.94 1.30 24.21
C GLY A 361 6.37 1.16 23.70
N VAL A 362 6.78 -0.08 23.53
CA VAL A 362 8.10 -0.45 23.04
C VAL A 362 8.02 -1.70 22.18
N ALA A 363 8.76 -1.71 21.07
CA ALA A 363 9.12 -2.93 20.36
C ALA A 363 10.60 -3.25 20.61
N ILE A 364 10.92 -4.53 20.81
CA ILE A 364 12.29 -5.04 20.89
C ILE A 364 12.45 -6.02 19.75
N ASN A 365 13.40 -5.73 18.86
CA ASN A 365 13.69 -6.57 17.70
C ASN A 365 15.05 -7.25 17.85
N TYR A 366 15.10 -8.50 17.43
CA TYR A 366 16.33 -9.28 17.26
C TYR A 366 16.54 -9.61 15.79
N PHE A 367 17.76 -9.43 15.34
CA PHE A 367 18.22 -9.90 14.03
C PHE A 367 19.52 -10.67 14.18
N SER A 368 19.61 -11.80 13.52
CA SER A 368 20.81 -12.65 13.59
C SER A 368 22.12 -11.98 13.14
N LYS A 369 22.06 -10.83 12.44
CA LYS A 369 23.24 -10.04 12.02
C LYS A 369 23.37 -8.69 12.77
N PHE A 370 22.27 -8.14 13.30
CA PHE A 370 22.21 -6.77 13.86
C PHE A 370 21.79 -6.73 15.33
N ASP A 371 21.77 -7.91 15.99
CA ASP A 371 21.45 -8.08 17.42
C ASP A 371 20.11 -7.46 17.86
N PHE A 372 20.02 -7.03 19.10
CA PHE A 372 18.81 -6.46 19.70
C PHE A 372 18.74 -4.94 19.50
N ASN A 373 17.55 -4.46 19.14
CA ASN A 373 17.25 -3.04 19.03
C ASN A 373 15.88 -2.76 19.64
N ALA A 374 15.76 -1.64 20.38
CA ALA A 374 14.52 -1.23 21.03
C ALA A 374 13.96 0.05 20.40
N PHE A 375 12.64 0.08 20.23
CA PHE A 375 11.89 1.19 19.61
C PHE A 375 10.81 1.67 20.57
N PRO A 376 11.15 2.53 21.54
CA PRO A 376 10.14 3.18 22.36
C PRO A 376 9.35 4.20 21.56
N GLY A 377 8.12 4.44 22.00
CA GLY A 377 7.27 5.47 21.43
C GLY A 377 6.06 5.72 22.30
N ILE A 378 5.38 6.83 22.04
CA ILE A 378 4.21 7.27 22.77
C ILE A 378 3.19 7.88 21.82
N ASP A 379 1.91 7.58 22.02
CA ASP A 379 0.79 8.29 21.42
C ASP A 379 0.00 9.02 22.49
N LEU A 380 -0.45 10.22 22.18
CA LEU A 380 -1.31 11.07 22.99
C LEU A 380 -2.53 11.44 22.20
N GLY A 381 -3.71 11.29 22.75
CA GLY A 381 -4.97 11.70 22.13
C GLY A 381 -5.83 12.49 23.12
N TYR A 382 -6.39 13.61 22.67
CA TYR A 382 -7.30 14.42 23.45
C TYR A 382 -8.58 14.73 22.69
N THR A 383 -9.69 14.21 23.18
CA THR A 383 -11.03 14.47 22.65
C THR A 383 -11.53 15.80 23.20
N ILE A 384 -11.39 16.87 22.41
CA ILE A 384 -11.81 18.23 22.77
C ILE A 384 -13.34 18.27 22.96
N ASN A 385 -14.05 17.68 22.01
CA ASN A 385 -15.49 17.49 22.04
C ASN A 385 -15.88 16.36 21.06
N LYS A 386 -17.18 16.09 20.90
CA LYS A 386 -17.69 15.00 20.03
C LYS A 386 -17.23 15.05 18.57
N ASN A 387 -16.77 16.21 18.10
CA ASN A 387 -16.36 16.42 16.72
C ASN A 387 -14.85 16.63 16.55
N PHE A 388 -14.15 17.09 17.57
CA PHE A 388 -12.73 17.44 17.47
C PHE A 388 -11.88 16.57 18.38
N ARG A 389 -10.82 15.99 17.80
CA ARG A 389 -9.78 15.25 18.50
C ARG A 389 -8.40 15.76 18.09
N ALA A 390 -7.64 16.23 19.05
CA ALA A 390 -6.21 16.53 18.90
C ALA A 390 -5.39 15.28 19.21
N TYR A 391 -4.24 15.13 18.59
CA TYR A 391 -3.33 14.04 18.87
C TYR A 391 -1.88 14.45 18.66
N ALA A 392 -0.98 13.73 19.32
CA ALA A 392 0.45 13.78 19.07
C ALA A 392 1.03 12.38 19.20
N ASN A 393 2.08 12.09 18.45
CA ASN A 393 2.85 10.87 18.63
C ASN A 393 4.33 11.11 18.37
N ALA A 394 5.17 10.30 19.04
CA ALA A 394 6.60 10.28 18.81
C ALA A 394 7.13 8.86 18.99
N GLY A 395 8.15 8.50 18.22
CA GLY A 395 8.74 7.19 18.33
C GLY A 395 10.00 7.01 17.49
N TYR A 396 10.81 6.04 17.92
CA TYR A 396 11.95 5.56 17.16
C TYR A 396 11.51 4.60 16.08
N THR A 397 12.16 4.66 14.94
CA THR A 397 11.96 3.76 13.80
C THR A 397 13.29 3.22 13.29
N TYR A 398 13.22 2.10 12.57
CA TYR A 398 14.41 1.34 12.22
C TYR A 398 14.18 0.54 10.93
N ARG A 399 15.20 0.50 10.06
CA ARG A 399 15.22 -0.35 8.88
C ARG A 399 16.52 -1.15 8.81
N VAL A 400 16.38 -2.44 8.59
CA VAL A 400 17.51 -3.34 8.37
C VAL A 400 17.90 -3.34 6.89
N PRO A 401 19.20 -3.32 6.54
CA PRO A 401 19.63 -3.44 5.16
C PRO A 401 19.07 -4.70 4.48
N THR A 402 18.67 -4.55 3.23
CA THR A 402 18.22 -5.66 2.37
C THR A 402 19.42 -6.53 1.95
N TYR A 403 19.14 -7.69 1.36
CA TYR A 403 20.23 -8.51 0.82
C TYR A 403 20.90 -7.86 -0.38
N ASN A 404 20.16 -7.06 -1.18
CA ASN A 404 20.77 -6.27 -2.25
C ASN A 404 21.72 -5.23 -1.69
N ASP A 405 21.31 -4.48 -0.65
CA ASP A 405 22.18 -3.49 0.00
C ASP A 405 23.50 -4.08 0.49
N LEU A 406 23.44 -5.31 1.03
CA LEU A 406 24.59 -5.95 1.66
C LEU A 406 25.49 -6.71 0.67
N TYR A 407 24.91 -7.45 -0.28
CA TYR A 407 25.64 -8.52 -0.97
C TYR A 407 25.60 -8.45 -2.49
N TYR A 408 24.81 -7.56 -3.09
CA TYR A 408 24.70 -7.51 -4.54
C TYR A 408 26.02 -7.09 -5.19
N VAL A 409 26.43 -7.83 -6.23
CA VAL A 409 27.59 -7.48 -7.07
C VAL A 409 27.17 -7.55 -8.53
N GLY A 410 26.89 -6.40 -9.10
CA GLY A 410 26.56 -6.21 -10.49
C GLY A 410 27.66 -5.52 -11.29
N SER A 411 27.36 -5.24 -12.56
CA SER A 411 28.26 -4.47 -13.43
C SER A 411 28.37 -3.01 -13.01
N LYS A 412 27.27 -2.43 -12.51
CA LYS A 412 27.14 -1.00 -12.15
C LYS A 412 26.91 -0.77 -10.66
N ASP A 413 26.41 -1.75 -9.92
CA ASP A 413 26.03 -1.62 -8.51
C ASP A 413 26.79 -2.62 -7.65
N VAL A 414 27.20 -2.21 -6.44
CA VAL A 414 27.89 -3.03 -5.45
C VAL A 414 27.29 -2.80 -4.07
N GLY A 415 26.93 -3.89 -3.39
CA GLY A 415 26.50 -3.89 -1.99
C GLY A 415 27.67 -3.65 -1.03
N ASN A 416 27.34 -3.45 0.25
CA ASN A 416 28.30 -3.22 1.31
C ASN A 416 27.93 -4.01 2.57
N GLU A 417 28.71 -5.02 2.90
CA GLU A 417 28.46 -5.87 4.07
C GLU A 417 28.61 -5.15 5.42
N ASN A 418 29.26 -3.98 5.43
CA ASN A 418 29.52 -3.19 6.62
C ASN A 418 28.40 -2.15 6.91
N LEU A 419 27.32 -2.18 6.15
CA LEU A 419 26.18 -1.30 6.43
C LEU A 419 25.62 -1.53 7.83
N VAL A 420 25.28 -0.41 8.47
CA VAL A 420 24.51 -0.40 9.71
C VAL A 420 23.04 -0.08 9.41
N PRO A 421 22.12 -0.48 10.29
CA PRO A 421 20.73 -0.16 10.11
C PRO A 421 20.43 1.34 10.15
N GLU A 422 19.44 1.75 9.36
CA GLU A 422 18.89 3.11 9.43
C GLU A 422 18.09 3.32 10.70
N LYS A 423 18.11 4.52 11.24
CA LYS A 423 17.36 4.92 12.44
C LYS A 423 16.72 6.27 12.21
N ALA A 424 15.55 6.49 12.82
CA ALA A 424 14.97 7.83 12.90
C ALA A 424 14.18 8.03 14.18
N ILE A 425 14.09 9.30 14.60
CA ILE A 425 13.05 9.80 15.48
C ILE A 425 12.01 10.46 14.60
N SER A 426 10.76 10.05 14.77
CA SER A 426 9.63 10.65 14.06
C SER A 426 8.63 11.18 15.05
N GLU A 427 8.10 12.36 14.75
CA GLU A 427 7.15 13.10 15.57
C GLU A 427 5.99 13.58 14.70
N GLU A 428 4.81 13.61 15.27
CA GLU A 428 3.62 14.11 14.57
C GLU A 428 2.68 14.78 15.58
N VAL A 429 2.07 15.89 15.18
CA VAL A 429 0.96 16.52 15.87
C VAL A 429 -0.16 16.82 14.86
N GLY A 430 -1.40 16.56 15.26
CA GLY A 430 -2.52 16.78 14.35
C GLY A 430 -3.85 17.03 15.04
N LEU A 431 -4.80 17.43 14.22
CA LEU A 431 -6.18 17.68 14.60
C LEU A 431 -7.10 16.96 13.62
N LYS A 432 -8.08 16.24 14.14
CA LYS A 432 -9.14 15.56 13.38
C LYS A 432 -10.49 16.21 13.68
N TYR A 433 -11.28 16.36 12.65
CA TYR A 433 -12.67 16.79 12.72
C TYR A 433 -13.58 15.69 12.19
N PHE A 434 -14.59 15.33 12.96
CA PHE A 434 -15.61 14.33 12.61
C PHE A 434 -16.99 15.00 12.70
N GLY A 435 -17.51 15.47 11.56
CA GLY A 435 -18.85 16.04 11.46
C GLY A 435 -19.80 15.12 10.70
N LYS A 436 -21.10 15.38 10.80
CA LYS A 436 -22.12 14.60 10.09
C LYS A 436 -22.02 14.70 8.56
N LYS A 437 -21.49 15.81 8.05
CA LYS A 437 -21.42 16.12 6.61
C LYS A 437 -20.01 16.15 6.07
N MET A 438 -19.00 16.09 6.92
CA MET A 438 -17.60 16.09 6.48
C MET A 438 -16.69 15.54 7.56
N THR A 439 -15.58 15.00 7.14
CA THR A 439 -14.42 14.71 7.98
C THR A 439 -13.21 15.47 7.44
N ALA A 440 -12.36 15.96 8.33
CA ALA A 440 -11.14 16.66 7.94
C ALA A 440 -10.02 16.32 8.92
N SER A 441 -8.79 16.34 8.46
CA SER A 441 -7.61 16.26 9.33
C SER A 441 -6.48 17.13 8.80
N ILE A 442 -5.69 17.64 9.74
CA ILE A 442 -4.42 18.27 9.48
C ILE A 442 -3.36 17.64 10.38
N ALA A 443 -2.20 17.35 9.82
CA ALA A 443 -1.05 16.83 10.53
C ALA A 443 0.22 17.59 10.15
N PHE A 444 1.04 17.90 11.15
CA PHE A 444 2.41 18.37 11.00
C PHE A 444 3.32 17.22 11.45
N PHE A 445 4.30 16.88 10.64
CA PHE A 445 5.20 15.78 10.94
C PHE A 445 6.66 16.19 10.72
N ASN A 446 7.53 15.57 11.51
CA ASN A 446 8.97 15.69 11.40
C ASN A 446 9.61 14.30 11.56
N ARG A 447 10.64 14.01 10.78
CA ARG A 447 11.45 12.80 10.89
C ARG A 447 12.91 13.17 10.71
N ASP A 448 13.70 12.95 11.76
CA ASP A 448 15.15 13.10 11.74
C ASP A 448 15.79 11.72 11.64
N SER A 449 16.45 11.46 10.52
CA SER A 449 16.94 10.13 10.11
C SER A 449 18.44 10.10 10.05
N ASP A 450 19.03 9.03 10.59
CA ASP A 450 20.47 8.78 10.58
C ASP A 450 20.80 7.45 9.89
N ASN A 451 22.02 7.36 9.34
CA ASN A 451 22.56 6.18 8.68
C ASN A 451 21.70 5.71 7.49
N LEU A 452 21.00 6.62 6.82
CA LEU A 452 20.21 6.26 5.64
C LEU A 452 21.08 5.57 4.60
N ILE A 453 20.55 4.49 4.04
CA ILE A 453 21.21 3.71 3.01
C ILE A 453 20.80 4.24 1.65
N ASP A 454 21.81 4.56 0.84
CA ASP A 454 21.66 4.91 -0.55
C ASP A 454 22.84 4.38 -1.37
N TYR A 455 22.64 4.30 -2.67
CA TYR A 455 23.71 4.00 -3.61
C TYR A 455 24.37 5.31 -4.06
N THR A 456 25.65 5.44 -3.76
CA THR A 456 26.43 6.65 -4.04
C THR A 456 27.67 6.34 -4.85
N LYS A 457 28.24 7.33 -5.54
CA LYS A 457 29.52 7.24 -6.22
C LYS A 457 30.22 8.61 -6.25
N GLU A 458 31.54 8.59 -6.33
CA GLU A 458 32.35 9.84 -6.33
C GLU A 458 32.54 10.40 -7.75
N ASN A 459 32.76 9.52 -8.74
CA ASN A 459 32.95 9.89 -10.13
C ASN A 459 31.89 9.26 -11.03
N GLU A 460 31.70 9.81 -12.22
CA GLU A 460 30.69 9.38 -13.17
C GLU A 460 30.85 7.93 -13.61
N ASP A 461 32.10 7.49 -13.76
CA ASP A 461 32.47 6.13 -14.19
C ASP A 461 32.53 5.11 -13.05
N ASP A 462 32.45 5.55 -11.80
CA ASP A 462 32.47 4.65 -10.65
C ASP A 462 31.21 3.78 -10.59
N LYS A 463 31.34 2.61 -9.96
CA LYS A 463 30.16 1.81 -9.62
C LYS A 463 29.39 2.48 -8.48
N TRP A 464 28.09 2.36 -8.53
CA TRP A 464 27.22 2.72 -7.42
C TRP A 464 27.49 1.78 -6.25
N GLN A 465 27.87 2.31 -5.11
CA GLN A 465 28.11 1.55 -3.90
C GLN A 465 27.07 1.90 -2.84
N SER A 466 26.50 0.88 -2.22
CA SER A 466 25.60 1.02 -1.09
C SER A 466 26.33 1.56 0.14
N ASN A 467 25.89 2.70 0.66
CA ASN A 467 26.54 3.41 1.77
C ASN A 467 25.50 3.99 2.74
N ASN A 468 25.87 4.11 4.04
CA ASN A 468 25.09 4.86 5.00
C ASN A 468 25.37 6.37 4.85
N LEU A 469 24.34 7.14 4.55
CA LEU A 469 24.41 8.61 4.57
C LEU A 469 24.31 9.14 6.00
N LYS A 470 24.82 10.34 6.26
CA LYS A 470 24.89 10.85 7.62
C LYS A 470 23.52 11.15 8.24
N SER A 471 22.70 11.99 7.64
CA SER A 471 21.36 12.30 8.13
C SER A 471 20.48 13.00 7.10
N LEU A 472 19.18 12.85 7.24
CA LEU A 472 18.14 13.53 6.48
C LEU A 472 17.04 13.99 7.44
N ASN A 473 16.71 15.28 7.43
CA ASN A 473 15.51 15.78 8.07
C ASN A 473 14.38 15.90 7.05
N SER A 474 13.26 15.23 7.33
CA SER A 474 12.04 15.30 6.50
C SER A 474 10.91 15.90 7.34
N ASN A 475 10.36 17.04 6.94
CA ASN A 475 9.24 17.67 7.63
C ASN A 475 8.16 18.09 6.65
N GLY A 476 6.91 18.18 7.12
CA GLY A 476 5.82 18.51 6.23
C GLY A 476 4.47 18.69 6.89
N ILE A 477 3.50 18.96 6.03
CA ILE A 477 2.10 19.16 6.39
C ILE A 477 1.26 18.22 5.52
N GLU A 478 0.27 17.58 6.11
CA GLU A 478 -0.71 16.79 5.40
C GLU A 478 -2.11 17.25 5.75
N LEU A 479 -2.94 17.45 4.73
CA LEU A 479 -4.36 17.78 4.83
C LEU A 479 -5.17 16.66 4.18
N GLN A 480 -6.25 16.25 4.83
CA GLN A 480 -7.24 15.33 4.27
C GLN A 480 -8.63 15.91 4.51
N PHE A 481 -9.51 15.73 3.55
CA PHE A 481 -10.90 16.15 3.61
C PHE A 481 -11.79 15.16 2.87
N ALA A 482 -12.91 14.83 3.47
CA ALA A 482 -13.95 14.01 2.84
C ALA A 482 -15.33 14.58 3.18
N SER A 483 -16.17 14.73 2.17
CA SER A 483 -17.52 15.27 2.33
C SER A 483 -18.52 14.51 1.47
N PRO A 484 -19.44 13.75 2.06
CA PRO A 484 -20.65 13.35 1.38
C PRO A 484 -21.62 14.53 1.29
N PHE A 485 -22.23 14.71 0.13
CA PHE A 485 -23.27 15.71 -0.09
C PHE A 485 -24.35 15.16 -1.03
N ASN A 486 -25.56 15.67 -0.98
CA ASN A 486 -26.65 15.17 -1.78
C ASN A 486 -26.96 16.11 -2.96
N ILE A 487 -27.17 15.51 -4.13
CA ILE A 487 -27.80 16.16 -5.28
C ILE A 487 -29.10 15.39 -5.53
N GLY A 488 -30.24 16.05 -5.26
CA GLY A 488 -31.54 15.37 -5.24
C GLY A 488 -31.55 14.27 -4.17
N GLN A 489 -31.90 13.04 -4.58
CA GLN A 489 -31.95 11.87 -3.71
C GLN A 489 -30.66 11.06 -3.65
N TYR A 490 -29.62 11.41 -4.42
CA TYR A 490 -28.38 10.66 -4.54
C TYR A 490 -27.25 11.32 -3.78
N THR A 491 -26.52 10.51 -3.02
CA THR A 491 -25.33 10.95 -2.30
C THR A 491 -24.12 10.98 -3.23
N GLN A 492 -23.43 12.09 -3.23
CA GLN A 492 -22.15 12.33 -3.89
C GLN A 492 -21.05 12.30 -2.84
N ASN A 493 -19.84 11.97 -3.24
CA ASN A 493 -18.68 11.98 -2.35
C ASN A 493 -17.54 12.77 -2.98
N PHE A 494 -17.06 13.76 -2.27
CA PHE A 494 -15.87 14.51 -2.63
C PHE A 494 -14.79 14.30 -1.57
N ASN A 495 -13.63 13.83 -2.00
CA ASN A 495 -12.45 13.68 -1.15
C ASN A 495 -11.30 14.45 -1.77
N PHE A 496 -10.50 15.12 -0.96
CA PHE A 496 -9.20 15.60 -1.39
C PHE A 496 -8.14 15.37 -0.33
N GLY A 497 -6.91 15.30 -0.78
CA GLY A 497 -5.74 15.23 0.07
C GLY A 497 -4.62 16.11 -0.49
N TYR A 498 -3.83 16.68 0.41
CA TYR A 498 -2.64 17.47 0.05
C TYR A 498 -1.52 17.16 1.02
N THR A 499 -0.32 16.97 0.49
CA THR A 499 0.90 16.84 1.28
C THR A 499 1.96 17.79 0.74
N TYR A 500 2.54 18.56 1.64
CA TYR A 500 3.78 19.27 1.42
C TYR A 500 4.90 18.58 2.18
N LEU A 501 6.01 18.31 1.52
CA LEU A 501 7.19 17.69 2.09
C LEU A 501 8.42 18.55 1.78
N ASN A 502 9.21 18.82 2.82
CA ASN A 502 10.52 19.42 2.71
C ASN A 502 11.57 18.45 3.26
N GLU A 503 12.62 18.20 2.50
CA GLU A 503 13.74 17.33 2.88
C GLU A 503 15.04 18.11 2.86
N ASP A 504 15.74 18.10 4.00
CA ASP A 504 17.04 18.73 4.19
C ASP A 504 18.09 17.65 4.43
N LEU A 505 18.93 17.45 3.43
CA LEU A 505 20.01 16.46 3.46
C LEU A 505 21.28 17.09 4.08
N LYS A 506 21.57 16.72 5.31
CA LYS A 506 22.75 17.20 6.06
C LYS A 506 24.00 16.42 5.63
N ALA A 507 24.77 16.98 4.71
CA ALA A 507 26.10 16.53 4.27
C ALA A 507 26.16 15.09 3.71
N VAL A 508 26.10 14.97 2.40
CA VAL A 508 26.54 13.79 1.66
C VAL A 508 28.03 13.93 1.38
N ARG A 509 28.84 12.91 1.71
CA ARG A 509 30.27 12.84 1.33
C ARG A 509 30.45 12.27 -0.09
N SER A 510 29.46 12.34 -0.94
CA SER A 510 29.49 11.80 -2.29
C SER A 510 28.91 12.77 -3.29
N ASN A 511 29.48 12.83 -4.49
CA ASN A 511 29.02 13.71 -5.56
C ASN A 511 27.70 13.27 -6.19
N PHE A 512 27.36 11.97 -6.10
CA PHE A 512 26.18 11.39 -6.74
C PHE A 512 25.42 10.48 -5.76
N SER A 513 24.09 10.62 -5.72
CA SER A 513 23.16 9.85 -4.92
C SER A 513 22.01 9.37 -5.80
N LYS A 514 21.58 8.10 -5.63
CA LYS A 514 20.62 7.45 -6.54
C LYS A 514 19.15 7.67 -6.14
N TYR A 515 18.82 7.68 -4.84
CA TYR A 515 17.43 7.55 -4.39
C TYR A 515 16.88 8.71 -3.55
N ILE A 516 17.69 9.42 -2.81
CA ILE A 516 17.23 10.33 -1.73
C ILE A 516 16.75 11.71 -2.23
N ILE A 517 17.20 12.17 -3.39
CA ILE A 517 17.05 13.59 -3.80
C ILE A 517 15.77 13.85 -4.63
N ASN A 518 14.92 12.88 -4.89
CA ASN A 518 13.77 13.04 -5.78
C ASN A 518 12.41 12.75 -5.13
N SER A 519 12.20 13.22 -3.90
CA SER A 519 10.92 13.10 -3.20
C SER A 519 9.82 13.98 -3.80
N LEU A 520 8.56 13.66 -3.51
CA LEU A 520 7.43 14.52 -3.82
C LEU A 520 7.41 15.70 -2.84
N LYS A 521 7.64 16.93 -3.37
CA LYS A 521 7.54 18.18 -2.62
C LYS A 521 6.09 18.60 -2.41
N HIS A 522 5.30 18.53 -3.48
CA HIS A 522 3.87 18.78 -3.45
C HIS A 522 3.11 17.60 -4.05
N HIS A 523 2.15 17.09 -3.32
CA HIS A 523 1.24 16.03 -3.78
C HIS A 523 -0.20 16.43 -3.47
N PHE A 524 -1.03 16.55 -4.49
CA PHE A 524 -2.45 16.84 -4.38
C PHE A 524 -3.26 15.76 -5.06
N THR A 525 -4.31 15.29 -4.40
CA THR A 525 -5.27 14.32 -4.94
C THR A 525 -6.69 14.84 -4.72
N ALA A 526 -7.56 14.67 -5.70
CA ALA A 526 -8.99 14.94 -5.58
C ALA A 526 -9.79 13.82 -6.24
N ASN A 527 -10.84 13.39 -5.59
CA ASN A 527 -11.72 12.34 -6.05
C ASN A 527 -13.18 12.79 -5.92
N LEU A 528 -13.91 12.81 -7.03
CA LEU A 528 -15.34 13.12 -7.09
C LEU A 528 -16.10 11.90 -7.58
N ARG A 529 -16.85 11.28 -6.67
CA ARG A 529 -17.79 10.19 -7.00
C ARG A 529 -19.19 10.72 -7.08
N THR A 530 -19.81 10.55 -8.24
CA THR A 530 -21.14 11.06 -8.55
C THR A 530 -22.08 9.91 -8.85
N GLN A 531 -23.20 9.84 -8.14
CA GLN A 531 -24.32 8.97 -8.44
C GLN A 531 -25.40 9.78 -9.16
N PHE A 532 -25.59 9.56 -10.46
CA PHE A 532 -26.59 10.28 -11.26
C PHE A 532 -27.98 9.69 -11.13
N THR A 533 -28.05 8.35 -11.14
CA THR A 533 -29.29 7.59 -10.95
C THR A 533 -28.97 6.37 -10.08
N LYS A 534 -29.96 5.58 -9.68
CA LYS A 534 -29.72 4.32 -8.96
C LYS A 534 -28.78 3.35 -9.71
N ASN A 535 -28.67 3.50 -11.03
CA ASN A 535 -27.95 2.58 -11.90
C ASN A 535 -26.71 3.20 -12.57
N LEU A 536 -26.58 4.54 -12.60
CA LEU A 536 -25.51 5.24 -13.30
C LEU A 536 -24.65 6.01 -12.31
N SER A 537 -23.39 5.69 -12.26
CA SER A 537 -22.39 6.36 -11.41
C SER A 537 -21.15 6.74 -12.21
N GLN A 538 -20.44 7.74 -11.72
CA GLN A 538 -19.18 8.23 -12.26
C GLN A 538 -18.17 8.42 -11.12
N ASN A 539 -16.90 8.22 -11.43
CA ASN A 539 -15.79 8.63 -10.59
C ASN A 539 -14.75 9.39 -11.42
N ILE A 540 -14.32 10.55 -10.91
CA ILE A 540 -13.23 11.35 -11.50
C ILE A 540 -12.16 11.49 -10.44
N VAL A 541 -10.92 11.16 -10.80
CA VAL A 541 -9.74 11.28 -9.95
C VAL A 541 -8.75 12.23 -10.61
N TYR A 542 -8.31 13.24 -9.86
CA TYR A 542 -7.23 14.14 -10.25
C TYR A 542 -6.05 13.92 -9.33
N LYS A 543 -4.86 13.83 -9.89
CA LYS A 543 -3.58 13.73 -9.20
C LYS A 543 -2.62 14.79 -9.73
N TYR A 544 -2.04 15.58 -8.84
CA TYR A 544 -0.91 16.48 -9.12
C TYR A 544 0.28 16.08 -8.25
N ALA A 545 1.44 16.00 -8.86
CA ALA A 545 2.69 15.67 -8.21
C ALA A 545 3.79 16.64 -8.68
N GLU A 546 4.54 17.21 -7.74
CA GLU A 546 5.73 18.03 -8.00
C GLU A 546 6.88 17.47 -7.16
N ARG A 547 8.00 17.20 -7.80
CA ARG A 547 9.19 16.65 -7.16
C ARG A 547 10.12 17.74 -6.66
N ALA A 548 11.03 17.39 -5.76
CA ALA A 548 12.06 18.30 -5.24
C ALA A 548 12.95 18.89 -6.35
N THR A 549 13.11 18.18 -7.47
CA THR A 549 13.82 18.65 -8.68
C THR A 549 13.06 19.69 -9.49
N GLY A 550 11.78 19.97 -9.15
CA GLY A 550 10.91 20.91 -9.87
C GLY A 550 10.08 20.27 -11.00
N GLU A 551 10.30 19.01 -11.30
CA GLU A 551 9.46 18.28 -12.27
C GLU A 551 8.05 18.10 -11.71
N SER A 552 7.03 18.40 -12.53
CA SER A 552 5.64 18.28 -12.10
C SER A 552 4.75 17.71 -13.20
N TYR A 553 3.66 17.06 -12.79
CA TYR A 553 2.63 16.58 -13.71
C TYR A 553 1.25 16.56 -13.03
N GLY A 554 0.21 16.67 -13.87
CA GLY A 554 -1.18 16.48 -13.45
C GLY A 554 -1.87 15.45 -14.34
N VAL A 555 -2.59 14.50 -13.73
CA VAL A 555 -3.28 13.42 -14.42
C VAL A 555 -4.72 13.36 -13.98
N VAL A 556 -5.63 13.16 -14.92
CA VAL A 556 -7.05 12.93 -14.65
C VAL A 556 -7.43 11.55 -15.18
N ASP A 557 -7.99 10.74 -14.29
CA ASP A 557 -8.60 9.46 -14.60
C ASP A 557 -10.10 9.54 -14.36
N ALA A 558 -10.90 8.84 -15.17
CA ALA A 558 -12.35 8.85 -15.01
C ALA A 558 -12.95 7.47 -15.32
N GLN A 559 -14.02 7.13 -14.62
CA GLN A 559 -14.78 5.91 -14.85
C GLN A 559 -16.28 6.21 -14.84
N LEU A 560 -17.01 5.62 -15.77
CA LEU A 560 -18.48 5.60 -15.81
C LEU A 560 -18.96 4.16 -15.68
N LYS A 561 -19.94 3.91 -14.82
CA LYS A 561 -20.54 2.59 -14.58
C LYS A 561 -22.05 2.64 -14.75
N LEU A 562 -22.58 1.65 -15.44
CA LEU A 562 -24.01 1.44 -15.62
C LEU A 562 -24.39 0.04 -15.14
N MET A 563 -25.30 -0.06 -14.17
CA MET A 563 -25.84 -1.32 -13.66
C MET A 563 -27.18 -1.63 -14.32
N ILE A 564 -27.32 -2.81 -14.94
CA ILE A 564 -28.56 -3.27 -15.57
C ILE A 564 -28.82 -4.70 -15.14
N SER A 565 -29.82 -4.93 -14.27
CA SER A 565 -30.29 -6.29 -13.90
C SER A 565 -29.16 -7.29 -13.57
N GLY A 566 -28.20 -6.88 -12.73
CA GLY A 566 -27.07 -7.74 -12.34
C GLY A 566 -25.86 -7.72 -13.28
N LEU A 567 -25.94 -6.94 -14.36
CA LEU A 567 -24.79 -6.66 -15.25
C LEU A 567 -24.28 -5.24 -14.98
N GLU A 568 -22.98 -5.11 -14.75
CA GLU A 568 -22.26 -3.83 -14.71
C GLU A 568 -21.51 -3.64 -16.01
N LEU A 569 -21.84 -2.56 -16.71
CA LEU A 569 -21.06 -2.06 -17.85
C LEU A 569 -20.18 -0.91 -17.35
N SER A 570 -18.93 -0.88 -17.74
CA SER A 570 -18.00 0.18 -17.35
C SER A 570 -17.18 0.68 -18.53
N ILE A 571 -16.88 1.97 -18.49
CA ILE A 571 -15.89 2.63 -19.33
C ILE A 571 -14.93 3.36 -18.40
N SER A 572 -13.63 3.06 -18.48
CA SER A 572 -12.58 3.73 -17.72
C SER A 572 -11.61 4.40 -18.69
N GLY A 573 -11.30 5.66 -18.46
CA GLY A 573 -10.26 6.40 -19.16
C GLY A 573 -9.17 6.79 -18.17
N ASN A 574 -7.95 6.38 -18.42
CA ASN A 574 -6.79 6.79 -17.64
C ASN A 574 -6.02 7.86 -18.45
N ASN A 575 -5.48 8.87 -17.72
CA ASN A 575 -4.77 9.99 -18.32
C ASN A 575 -5.54 10.64 -19.50
N ILE A 576 -6.83 10.95 -19.26
CA ILE A 576 -7.78 11.37 -20.32
C ILE A 576 -7.36 12.64 -21.07
N PHE A 577 -6.45 13.45 -20.52
CA PHE A 577 -5.92 14.65 -21.15
C PHE A 577 -4.56 14.44 -21.84
N ASN A 578 -4.08 13.19 -21.96
CA ASN A 578 -2.82 12.84 -22.62
C ASN A 578 -1.57 13.53 -22.03
N ALA A 579 -1.54 13.76 -20.73
CA ALA A 579 -0.36 14.30 -20.06
C ALA A 579 0.86 13.41 -20.35
N THR A 580 1.99 14.03 -20.64
CA THR A 580 3.28 13.33 -20.79
C THR A 580 4.04 13.48 -19.49
N TYR A 581 4.35 12.39 -18.82
CA TYR A 581 5.00 12.39 -17.51
C TYR A 581 5.82 11.13 -17.27
N VAL A 582 6.71 11.23 -16.28
CA VAL A 582 7.56 10.16 -15.77
C VAL A 582 7.36 10.11 -14.25
N GLU A 583 7.25 8.94 -13.67
CA GLU A 583 7.17 8.79 -12.22
C GLU A 583 8.54 8.47 -11.61
N THR A 584 9.38 7.72 -12.33
CA THR A 584 10.76 7.40 -11.93
C THR A 584 11.66 7.18 -13.14
N GLY A 585 12.94 7.51 -12.99
CA GLY A 585 13.95 7.31 -14.02
C GLY A 585 13.61 8.03 -15.32
N ILE A 586 13.63 7.29 -16.42
CA ILE A 586 13.39 7.78 -17.78
C ILE A 586 12.19 7.08 -18.43
N VAL A 587 11.45 6.26 -17.69
CA VAL A 587 10.33 5.47 -18.23
C VAL A 587 9.09 6.35 -18.39
N PRO A 588 8.70 6.71 -19.62
CA PRO A 588 7.50 7.52 -19.82
C PRO A 588 6.27 6.68 -19.52
N MET A 589 5.33 7.25 -18.78
CA MET A 589 4.03 6.65 -18.55
C MET A 589 3.15 6.73 -19.81
N PRO A 590 2.16 5.82 -19.99
CA PRO A 590 1.30 5.85 -21.17
C PRO A 590 0.47 7.13 -21.24
N LYS A 591 0.25 7.59 -22.44
CA LYS A 591 -0.77 8.60 -22.73
C LYS A 591 -2.17 8.03 -22.48
N GLY A 592 -3.19 8.82 -22.77
CA GLY A 592 -4.59 8.43 -22.57
C GLY A 592 -4.92 7.06 -23.14
N ASN A 593 -5.54 6.23 -22.33
CA ASN A 593 -5.99 4.89 -22.68
C ASN A 593 -7.39 4.64 -22.13
N VAL A 594 -8.10 3.70 -22.74
CA VAL A 594 -9.50 3.39 -22.42
C VAL A 594 -9.66 1.89 -22.21
N LEU A 595 -10.46 1.51 -21.22
CA LEU A 595 -10.89 0.15 -20.91
C LEU A 595 -12.42 0.09 -20.90
N PHE A 596 -12.99 -0.91 -21.58
CA PHE A 596 -14.40 -1.27 -21.55
C PHE A 596 -14.56 -2.53 -20.72
N GLY A 597 -15.46 -2.52 -19.76
CA GLY A 597 -15.68 -3.63 -18.84
C GLY A 597 -17.12 -4.12 -18.84
N LEU A 598 -17.26 -5.45 -18.70
CA LEU A 598 -18.51 -6.15 -18.45
C LEU A 598 -18.32 -7.02 -17.22
N ARG A 599 -19.19 -6.89 -16.19
CA ARG A 599 -19.19 -7.75 -15.00
C ARG A 599 -20.61 -8.25 -14.74
N ALA A 600 -20.75 -9.56 -14.61
CA ALA A 600 -22.02 -10.20 -14.24
C ALA A 600 -21.97 -10.66 -12.77
N PHE A 601 -23.00 -10.30 -12.00
CA PHE A 601 -23.19 -10.73 -10.61
C PHE A 601 -24.28 -11.80 -10.52
N PHE A 602 -24.10 -12.82 -9.63
CA PHE A 602 -25.05 -13.92 -9.46
C PHE A 602 -24.97 -14.55 -8.05
#